data_6c95be857489cd7376adbca27960bf79
#
_entry.id   6c95be857489cd7376adbca27960bf79
#
_cell.length_a   1.000
_cell.length_b   1.000
_cell.length_c   1.000
_cell.angle_alpha   90.00
_cell.angle_beta   90.00
_cell.angle_gamma   90.00
#
_symmetry.space_group_name_H-M   'P 1'
#
loop_
_entity.id
_entity.type
_entity.pdbx_description
1 polymer ?
#
loop_
_entity_poly.entity_id
_entity_poly.type
_entity_poly.pdbx_seq_one_letter_code
_entity_poly.pdbx_strand_id
1 'polypeptide(L)'
;GIGNLMNHTERNITSIPISGLYNFANNKFIVDWKVAPSFARVYDKDFRKTVFEIVGDRLLLNSGILWPQRLWRNLEEDAIASNINFTLNYKINDLDSKLRFGSSFSYKTRDFTTNNYSIGFLGSSTTLNGDPNQILNPSNVWTLADPQGSYTIGSFQRTNQYEANSNTLALYISNEFKISNSLKSIIGFRYESYINNYTGETIDKVIYDDDEFINVGDIYPSINLINSLDDNTNLRFSYSKTTARPSFKEISGAQIYDPVTERTFLGNPDLVPSYIDNIDIRYERFGEGNQVFAISGFYKIFDNPIEIVIPNFNTPNTLKAGNNDSAKVYGFEIEYRKDFINNEVNRLNFNTNVSIIKSEQKMNEIEYLGRITTEPDRNIDNSRQMQGQSPYLINTGITYRSFDKKIEFGTFYNVQGRTLQVVGIGNIPDVYTEPFHSLKLTASKSFGLNDSQNITLKVDNLLGDVRESRYDYFGNTDFLFSRLNPGRSFSLGYSIKF
;
A
#
# COMPACT_ATOMS: atom_id res chain seq x y z
N GLY A 1 -25.68 -18.94 0.86
CA GLY A 1 -26.41 -17.80 1.42
C GLY A 1 -26.32 -16.56 0.55
N ILE A 2 -27.22 -15.62 0.79
CA ILE A 2 -27.19 -14.29 0.14
C ILE A 2 -26.81 -13.28 1.21
N GLY A 3 -25.65 -12.61 1.03
CA GLY A 3 -25.19 -11.55 1.91
C GLY A 3 -25.65 -10.17 1.40
N ASN A 4 -26.17 -9.36 2.30
CA ASN A 4 -26.44 -7.95 2.08
C ASN A 4 -25.45 -7.13 2.91
N LEU A 5 -24.69 -6.26 2.24
CA LEU A 5 -23.72 -5.38 2.86
C LEU A 5 -24.09 -3.93 2.53
N MET A 6 -24.20 -3.10 3.56
CA MET A 6 -24.40 -1.66 3.42
C MET A 6 -23.27 -0.95 4.15
N ASN A 7 -22.55 -0.11 3.46
CA ASN A 7 -21.45 0.65 4.03
C ASN A 7 -21.51 2.10 3.60
N HIS A 8 -21.30 2.99 4.56
CA HIS A 8 -21.08 4.40 4.33
C HIS A 8 -19.81 4.84 5.05
N THR A 9 -18.76 5.14 4.29
CA THR A 9 -17.47 5.59 4.80
C THR A 9 -17.26 7.03 4.43
N GLU A 10 -17.01 7.89 5.41
CA GLU A 10 -16.51 9.25 5.21
C GLU A 10 -15.00 9.27 5.41
N ARG A 11 -14.32 9.96 4.49
CA ARG A 11 -12.88 10.18 4.58
C ARG A 11 -12.58 11.65 4.35
N ASN A 12 -11.93 12.26 5.32
CA ASN A 12 -11.48 13.65 5.25
C ASN A 12 -9.98 13.70 5.48
N ILE A 13 -9.28 14.43 4.63
CA ILE A 13 -7.86 14.72 4.81
C ILE A 13 -7.67 16.21 4.56
N THR A 14 -7.12 16.90 5.54
CA THR A 14 -6.73 18.31 5.44
C THR A 14 -5.24 18.41 5.67
N SER A 15 -4.52 19.08 4.78
CA SER A 15 -3.10 19.36 4.93
C SER A 15 -2.82 20.82 4.59
N ILE A 16 -2.07 21.52 5.44
CA ILE A 16 -1.77 22.95 5.32
C ILE A 16 -0.25 23.14 5.26
N PRO A 17 0.37 22.91 4.08
CA PRO A 17 1.82 23.10 3.94
C PRO A 17 2.16 24.59 3.87
N ILE A 18 3.12 25.00 4.70
CA ILE A 18 3.75 26.32 4.67
C ILE A 18 5.23 26.10 4.40
N SER A 19 5.80 26.82 3.45
CA SER A 19 7.21 26.65 3.10
C SER A 19 7.85 27.99 2.72
N GLY A 20 9.16 28.06 2.90
CA GLY A 20 9.96 29.22 2.49
C GLY A 20 11.25 28.79 1.81
N LEU A 21 11.69 29.59 0.85
CA LEU A 21 12.96 29.42 0.13
C LEU A 21 13.70 30.77 0.16
N TYR A 22 14.93 30.77 0.65
CA TYR A 22 15.78 31.96 0.73
C TYR A 22 17.13 31.69 0.06
N ASN A 23 17.49 32.56 -0.85
CA ASN A 23 18.74 32.51 -1.60
C ASN A 23 19.64 33.66 -1.17
N PHE A 24 20.83 33.36 -0.67
CA PHE A 24 21.81 34.33 -0.24
C PHE A 24 23.08 34.27 -1.11
N ALA A 25 23.76 35.41 -1.23
CA ALA A 25 25.05 35.52 -1.91
C ALA A 25 25.04 34.91 -3.32
N ASN A 26 24.08 35.30 -4.18
CA ASN A 26 23.91 34.80 -5.55
C ASN A 26 23.80 33.26 -5.62
N ASN A 27 22.94 32.69 -4.79
CA ASN A 27 22.71 31.25 -4.66
C ASN A 27 23.92 30.44 -4.10
N LYS A 28 24.90 31.10 -3.50
CA LYS A 28 26.00 30.39 -2.83
C LYS A 28 25.47 29.64 -1.59
N PHE A 29 24.50 30.24 -0.87
CA PHE A 29 23.86 29.64 0.28
C PHE A 29 22.34 29.71 0.13
N ILE A 30 21.68 28.55 0.25
CA ILE A 30 20.24 28.40 0.09
C ILE A 30 19.68 27.78 1.36
N VAL A 31 18.60 28.33 1.85
CA VAL A 31 17.82 27.78 2.98
C VAL A 31 16.41 27.50 2.48
N ASP A 32 15.96 26.27 2.59
CA ASP A 32 14.59 25.88 2.37
C ASP A 32 14.01 25.22 3.63
N TRP A 33 12.76 25.52 3.90
CA TRP A 33 12.05 24.93 5.02
C TRP A 33 10.59 24.67 4.68
N LYS A 34 10.01 23.68 5.33
CA LYS A 34 8.60 23.35 5.22
C LYS A 34 8.05 22.90 6.56
N VAL A 35 6.83 23.32 6.88
CA VAL A 35 6.00 22.82 7.98
C VAL A 35 4.65 22.45 7.40
N ALA A 36 4.17 21.25 7.71
CA ALA A 36 2.94 20.72 7.14
C ALA A 36 2.13 19.98 8.23
N PRO A 37 1.26 20.67 8.96
CA PRO A 37 0.24 20.02 9.77
C PRO A 37 -0.78 19.32 8.85
N SER A 38 -1.23 18.13 9.25
CA SER A 38 -2.24 17.36 8.54
C SER A 38 -3.18 16.66 9.53
N PHE A 39 -4.44 16.57 9.15
CA PHE A 39 -5.52 15.98 9.92
C PHE A 39 -6.24 14.99 9.01
N ALA A 40 -6.36 13.76 9.43
CA ALA A 40 -7.05 12.73 8.68
C ALA A 40 -8.10 12.05 9.55
N ARG A 41 -9.27 11.82 8.98
CA ARG A 41 -10.35 11.08 9.63
C ARG A 41 -10.94 10.08 8.66
N VAL A 42 -11.14 8.86 9.14
CA VAL A 42 -11.92 7.82 8.47
C VAL A 42 -13.00 7.35 9.40
N TYR A 43 -14.25 7.48 8.97
CA TYR A 43 -15.40 7.09 9.76
C TYR A 43 -16.35 6.19 8.96
N ASP A 44 -16.42 4.92 9.36
CA ASP A 44 -17.43 3.98 8.88
C ASP A 44 -18.67 4.14 9.73
N LYS A 45 -19.71 4.73 9.13
CA LYS A 45 -20.97 5.00 9.80
C LYS A 45 -21.94 3.85 9.57
N ASP A 46 -22.21 3.08 10.63
CA ASP A 46 -23.24 2.05 10.61
C ASP A 46 -23.09 1.04 9.47
N PHE A 47 -21.89 0.44 9.38
CA PHE A 47 -21.70 -0.69 8.48
C PHE A 47 -22.64 -1.83 8.89
N ARG A 48 -23.43 -2.33 7.94
CA ARG A 48 -24.43 -3.37 8.18
C ARG A 48 -24.13 -4.60 7.34
N LYS A 49 -24.14 -5.77 7.98
CA LYS A 49 -24.03 -7.06 7.32
C LYS A 49 -25.20 -7.92 7.73
N THR A 50 -25.91 -8.49 6.75
CA THR A 50 -26.99 -9.46 6.98
C THR A 50 -26.82 -10.59 5.99
N VAL A 51 -26.88 -11.83 6.46
CA VAL A 51 -26.80 -13.03 5.64
C VAL A 51 -28.10 -13.82 5.76
N PHE A 52 -28.70 -14.15 4.62
CA PHE A 52 -29.84 -15.03 4.52
C PHE A 52 -29.39 -16.38 3.94
N GLU A 53 -29.91 -17.45 4.50
CA GLU A 53 -29.82 -18.80 3.93
C GLU A 53 -30.97 -19.07 3.00
N ILE A 54 -30.70 -19.78 1.92
CA ILE A 54 -31.73 -20.28 1.01
C ILE A 54 -32.13 -21.68 1.49
N VAL A 55 -33.34 -21.81 1.98
CA VAL A 55 -33.90 -23.12 2.40
C VAL A 55 -35.19 -23.37 1.59
N GLY A 56 -35.08 -24.23 0.59
CA GLY A 56 -36.14 -24.38 -0.43
C GLY A 56 -36.35 -23.05 -1.18
N ASP A 57 -37.54 -22.56 -1.23
CA ASP A 57 -37.94 -21.30 -1.87
C ASP A 57 -37.94 -20.09 -0.91
N ARG A 58 -37.43 -20.27 0.32
CA ARG A 58 -37.47 -19.23 1.36
C ARG A 58 -36.08 -18.72 1.68
N LEU A 59 -35.97 -17.41 1.91
CA LEU A 59 -34.81 -16.76 2.51
C LEU A 59 -35.01 -16.73 4.02
N LEU A 60 -34.18 -17.47 4.74
CA LEU A 60 -34.17 -17.49 6.19
C LEU A 60 -33.03 -16.67 6.72
N LEU A 61 -33.28 -15.85 7.73
CA LEU A 61 -32.18 -15.14 8.40
C LEU A 61 -31.31 -16.16 9.11
N ASN A 62 -30.02 -16.16 8.80
CA ASN A 62 -29.05 -17.02 9.48
C ASN A 62 -28.75 -16.45 10.87
N SER A 63 -29.33 -17.07 11.89
CA SER A 63 -29.14 -16.69 13.29
C SER A 63 -28.21 -17.62 14.07
N GLY A 64 -27.66 -18.65 13.39
CA GLY A 64 -26.85 -19.68 14.07
C GLY A 64 -25.36 -19.40 14.05
N ILE A 65 -24.83 -18.99 12.90
CA ILE A 65 -23.36 -18.83 12.69
C ILE A 65 -23.02 -17.41 12.29
N LEU A 66 -23.86 -16.73 11.52
CA LEU A 66 -23.60 -15.39 10.95
C LEU A 66 -24.74 -14.43 11.33
N TRP A 67 -24.78 -14.04 12.59
CA TRP A 67 -25.76 -13.05 13.02
C TRP A 67 -25.62 -11.75 12.25
N PRO A 68 -26.70 -11.02 11.97
CA PRO A 68 -26.59 -9.66 11.42
C PRO A 68 -25.72 -8.80 12.30
N GLN A 69 -24.85 -8.03 11.66
CA GLN A 69 -23.86 -7.21 12.34
C GLN A 69 -24.02 -5.75 11.98
N ARG A 70 -23.74 -4.90 12.95
CA ARG A 70 -23.61 -3.45 12.79
C ARG A 70 -22.30 -2.99 13.40
N LEU A 71 -21.51 -2.24 12.63
CA LEU A 71 -20.21 -1.78 13.03
C LEU A 71 -20.06 -0.27 12.79
N TRP A 72 -19.54 0.41 13.77
CA TRP A 72 -19.07 1.79 13.69
C TRP A 72 -17.57 1.79 13.95
N ARG A 73 -16.81 2.43 13.08
CA ARG A 73 -15.37 2.51 13.21
C ARG A 73 -14.93 3.93 12.96
N ASN A 74 -14.15 4.50 13.89
CA ASN A 74 -13.56 5.81 13.79
C ASN A 74 -12.05 5.69 13.86
N LEU A 75 -11.35 6.40 12.98
CA LEU A 75 -9.92 6.59 13.00
C LEU A 75 -9.67 8.07 12.82
N GLU A 76 -8.98 8.66 13.77
CA GLU A 76 -8.48 10.04 13.71
C GLU A 76 -6.96 10.03 13.77
N GLU A 77 -6.32 10.78 12.89
CA GLU A 77 -4.87 10.88 12.84
C GLU A 77 -4.49 12.34 12.63
N ASP A 78 -3.71 12.87 13.57
CA ASP A 78 -3.12 14.18 13.50
C ASP A 78 -1.61 14.04 13.31
N ALA A 79 -1.05 14.84 12.44
CA ALA A 79 0.38 14.84 12.19
C ALA A 79 0.92 16.23 11.92
N ILE A 80 2.15 16.47 12.36
CA ILE A 80 2.94 17.62 11.95
C ILE A 80 4.28 17.12 11.43
N ALA A 81 4.62 17.53 10.21
CA ALA A 81 5.92 17.24 9.60
C ALA A 81 6.63 18.57 9.31
N SER A 82 7.89 18.66 9.66
CA SER A 82 8.72 19.82 9.36
C SER A 82 10.11 19.41 8.88
N ASN A 83 10.70 20.24 8.05
CA ASN A 83 12.10 20.10 7.65
C ASN A 83 12.72 21.48 7.45
N ILE A 84 14.03 21.55 7.66
CA ILE A 84 14.87 22.67 7.29
C ILE A 84 16.14 22.14 6.62
N ASN A 85 16.47 22.68 5.47
CA ASN A 85 17.57 22.26 4.65
C ASN A 85 18.46 23.46 4.32
N PHE A 86 19.76 23.23 4.39
CA PHE A 86 20.79 24.19 4.05
C PHE A 86 21.60 23.65 2.89
N THR A 87 21.79 24.43 1.86
CA THR A 87 22.61 24.09 0.70
C THR A 87 23.72 25.12 0.56
N LEU A 88 24.95 24.67 0.54
CA LEU A 88 26.13 25.46 0.26
C LEU A 88 26.72 25.03 -1.10
N ASN A 89 26.67 25.91 -2.08
CA ASN A 89 27.32 25.72 -3.37
C ASN A 89 28.77 26.22 -3.29
N TYR A 90 29.72 25.39 -3.68
CA TYR A 90 31.14 25.69 -3.61
C TYR A 90 31.91 24.98 -4.73
N LYS A 91 33.20 25.15 -4.81
CA LYS A 91 34.04 24.50 -5.84
C LYS A 91 35.17 23.73 -5.21
N ILE A 92 35.48 22.57 -5.78
CA ILE A 92 36.69 21.78 -5.51
C ILE A 92 37.44 21.69 -6.83
N ASN A 93 38.68 22.20 -6.90
CA ASN A 93 39.48 22.22 -8.12
C ASN A 93 38.73 22.77 -9.34
N ASP A 94 38.03 23.90 -9.15
CA ASP A 94 37.13 24.56 -10.12
C ASP A 94 35.93 23.79 -10.58
N LEU A 95 35.69 22.59 -10.03
CA LEU A 95 34.50 21.80 -10.28
C LEU A 95 33.39 22.13 -9.26
N ASP A 96 32.17 22.34 -9.77
CA ASP A 96 31.02 22.66 -8.95
C ASP A 96 30.68 21.52 -7.97
N SER A 97 30.50 21.88 -6.72
CA SER A 97 30.23 21.01 -5.59
C SER A 97 29.12 21.59 -4.74
N LYS A 98 28.41 20.72 -4.01
CA LYS A 98 27.25 21.10 -3.22
C LYS A 98 27.22 20.32 -1.91
N LEU A 99 27.31 21.04 -0.79
CA LEU A 99 27.08 20.48 0.54
C LEU A 99 25.65 20.76 0.94
N ARG A 100 24.92 19.71 1.38
CA ARG A 100 23.58 19.81 1.92
C ARG A 100 23.56 19.21 3.32
N PHE A 101 22.92 19.90 4.25
CA PHE A 101 22.68 19.39 5.59
C PHE A 101 21.36 19.96 6.12
N GLY A 102 20.78 19.28 7.07
CA GLY A 102 19.52 19.74 7.60
C GLY A 102 18.93 18.80 8.65
N SER A 103 17.74 19.14 9.08
CA SER A 103 16.98 18.33 10.00
C SER A 103 15.54 18.14 9.51
N SER A 104 14.92 17.05 9.95
CA SER A 104 13.49 16.85 9.82
C SER A 104 12.91 16.34 11.13
N PHE A 105 11.67 16.76 11.38
CA PHE A 105 10.89 16.34 12.53
C PHE A 105 9.50 15.93 12.06
N SER A 106 8.98 14.83 12.62
CA SER A 106 7.61 14.40 12.40
C SER A 106 7.04 13.86 13.70
N TYR A 107 5.89 14.37 14.08
CA TYR A 107 5.08 13.85 15.17
C TYR A 107 3.72 13.45 14.64
N LYS A 108 3.24 12.28 15.04
CA LYS A 108 1.97 11.73 14.58
C LYS A 108 1.26 11.09 15.76
N THR A 109 -0.05 11.35 15.89
CA THR A 109 -0.94 10.67 16.82
C THR A 109 -2.04 9.95 16.06
N ARG A 110 -2.54 8.87 16.62
CA ARG A 110 -3.70 8.15 16.11
C ARG A 110 -4.59 7.70 17.25
N ASP A 111 -5.87 7.98 17.10
CA ASP A 111 -6.95 7.41 17.89
C ASP A 111 -7.76 6.47 16.99
N PHE A 112 -8.03 5.27 17.47
CA PHE A 112 -8.81 4.26 16.76
C PHE A 112 -9.83 3.63 17.70
N THR A 113 -11.09 3.63 17.27
CA THR A 113 -12.17 2.95 17.98
C THR A 113 -13.06 2.17 17.02
N THR A 114 -13.52 1.01 17.46
CA THR A 114 -14.53 0.24 16.74
C THR A 114 -15.57 -0.30 17.70
N ASN A 115 -16.86 -0.15 17.34
CA ASN A 115 -17.99 -0.70 18.06
C ASN A 115 -18.71 -1.69 17.14
N ASN A 116 -18.73 -2.95 17.53
CA ASN A 116 -19.35 -4.03 16.78
C ASN A 116 -20.51 -4.63 17.61
N TYR A 117 -21.69 -4.70 17.00
CA TYR A 117 -22.87 -5.28 17.58
C TYR A 117 -23.43 -6.37 16.68
N SER A 118 -23.77 -7.51 17.27
CA SER A 118 -24.55 -8.57 16.62
C SER A 118 -26.01 -8.41 16.99
N ILE A 119 -26.91 -8.85 16.10
CA ILE A 119 -28.34 -8.83 16.35
C ILE A 119 -28.84 -10.27 16.46
N GLY A 120 -29.21 -10.66 17.67
CA GLY A 120 -29.84 -11.94 17.96
C GLY A 120 -31.35 -11.89 17.77
N PHE A 121 -31.99 -13.05 17.76
CA PHE A 121 -33.43 -13.20 17.65
C PHE A 121 -33.94 -14.17 18.71
N LEU A 122 -35.01 -13.81 19.37
CA LEU A 122 -35.80 -14.70 20.23
C LEU A 122 -37.11 -15.08 19.54
N GLY A 123 -37.51 -16.33 19.69
CA GLY A 123 -38.73 -16.89 19.06
C GLY A 123 -38.46 -17.59 17.72
N SER A 124 -39.51 -17.78 16.93
CA SER A 124 -39.39 -18.43 15.63
C SER A 124 -38.59 -17.59 14.65
N SER A 125 -37.72 -18.22 13.85
CA SER A 125 -36.95 -17.57 12.79
C SER A 125 -37.89 -16.78 11.86
N THR A 126 -37.76 -15.49 11.86
CA THR A 126 -38.50 -14.62 10.95
C THR A 126 -37.82 -14.66 9.58
N THR A 127 -38.61 -14.77 8.53
CA THR A 127 -38.11 -14.73 7.16
C THR A 127 -37.75 -13.32 6.75
N LEU A 128 -38.29 -12.30 7.41
CA LEU A 128 -38.21 -10.89 7.05
C LEU A 128 -38.36 -10.66 5.51
N ASN A 129 -38.95 -11.61 4.82
CA ASN A 129 -39.09 -11.66 3.36
C ASN A 129 -37.79 -11.38 2.59
N GLY A 130 -36.60 -11.67 3.18
CA GLY A 130 -35.30 -11.37 2.61
C GLY A 130 -34.91 -9.89 2.65
N ASP A 131 -35.64 -9.03 3.37
CA ASP A 131 -35.34 -7.61 3.50
C ASP A 131 -34.61 -7.31 4.82
N PRO A 132 -33.32 -6.99 4.79
CA PRO A 132 -32.54 -6.70 5.99
C PRO A 132 -33.00 -5.43 6.73
N ASN A 133 -33.73 -4.53 6.07
CA ASN A 133 -34.24 -3.31 6.72
C ASN A 133 -35.36 -3.63 7.73
N GLN A 134 -35.98 -4.76 7.63
CA GLN A 134 -37.06 -5.17 8.56
C GLN A 134 -36.54 -5.62 9.92
N ILE A 135 -35.24 -5.89 10.08
CA ILE A 135 -34.63 -6.40 11.33
C ILE A 135 -34.96 -5.50 12.53
N LEU A 136 -34.91 -4.20 12.36
CA LEU A 136 -35.13 -3.22 13.43
C LEU A 136 -36.47 -2.49 13.30
N ASN A 137 -37.41 -3.00 12.51
CA ASN A 137 -38.79 -2.49 12.56
C ASN A 137 -39.34 -2.67 13.97
N PRO A 138 -40.09 -1.70 14.53
CA PRO A 138 -40.66 -1.78 15.88
C PRO A 138 -41.47 -3.05 16.15
N SER A 139 -42.12 -3.61 15.12
CA SER A 139 -42.88 -4.87 15.21
C SER A 139 -41.99 -6.11 15.29
N ASN A 140 -40.71 -6.00 14.96
CA ASN A 140 -39.75 -7.11 14.93
C ASN A 140 -38.71 -7.01 16.04
N VAL A 141 -38.77 -5.97 16.88
CA VAL A 141 -37.84 -5.76 17.99
C VAL A 141 -38.42 -6.38 19.25
N TRP A 142 -37.60 -7.15 19.96
CA TRP A 142 -37.94 -7.71 21.25
C TRP A 142 -38.35 -6.66 22.29
N THR A 143 -39.42 -6.87 22.98
CA THR A 143 -39.86 -6.03 24.10
C THR A 143 -40.35 -6.91 25.27
N LEU A 144 -40.52 -6.33 26.47
CA LEU A 144 -41.10 -7.04 27.60
C LEU A 144 -42.56 -7.46 27.37
N ALA A 145 -43.30 -6.71 26.54
CA ALA A 145 -44.68 -7.01 26.18
C ALA A 145 -44.79 -8.08 25.07
N ASP A 146 -43.80 -8.12 24.18
CA ASP A 146 -43.66 -9.15 23.15
C ASP A 146 -42.24 -9.74 23.24
N PRO A 147 -42.08 -10.89 23.92
CA PRO A 147 -40.75 -11.48 24.14
C PRO A 147 -40.20 -12.23 22.93
N GLN A 148 -40.62 -11.87 21.73
CA GLN A 148 -40.12 -12.36 20.47
C GLN A 148 -39.48 -11.21 19.65
N GLY A 149 -38.53 -11.54 18.77
CA GLY A 149 -37.96 -10.56 17.87
C GLY A 149 -36.48 -10.34 18.06
N SER A 150 -35.98 -9.28 17.43
CA SER A 150 -34.57 -8.92 17.40
C SER A 150 -34.10 -8.19 18.66
N TYR A 151 -32.92 -8.50 19.11
CA TYR A 151 -32.25 -7.81 20.22
C TYR A 151 -30.76 -7.64 19.92
N THR A 152 -30.16 -6.61 20.50
CA THR A 152 -28.76 -6.32 20.29
C THR A 152 -27.88 -7.10 21.25
N ILE A 153 -26.83 -7.71 20.73
CA ILE A 153 -25.79 -8.40 21.49
C ILE A 153 -24.50 -7.64 21.23
N GLY A 154 -23.84 -7.17 22.26
CA GLY A 154 -22.56 -6.50 22.19
C GLY A 154 -22.08 -6.12 23.57
N SER A 155 -20.81 -6.10 23.75
CA SER A 155 -20.15 -5.58 24.94
C SER A 155 -19.01 -4.68 24.53
N PHE A 156 -18.78 -3.66 25.33
CA PHE A 156 -17.55 -2.87 25.21
C PHE A 156 -16.34 -3.78 25.42
N GLN A 157 -15.40 -3.75 24.49
CA GLN A 157 -14.14 -4.48 24.59
C GLN A 157 -13.01 -3.47 24.42
N ARG A 158 -12.13 -3.42 25.41
CA ARG A 158 -10.97 -2.50 25.37
C ARG A 158 -10.01 -2.82 24.23
N THR A 159 -9.99 -4.06 23.76
CA THR A 159 -9.24 -4.49 22.58
C THR A 159 -9.74 -3.91 21.25
N ASN A 160 -10.89 -3.22 21.27
CA ASN A 160 -11.49 -2.57 20.12
C ASN A 160 -11.07 -1.12 19.95
N GLN A 161 -10.16 -0.64 20.77
CA GLN A 161 -9.66 0.73 20.72
C GLN A 161 -8.18 0.80 21.06
N TYR A 162 -7.50 1.80 20.53
CA TYR A 162 -6.14 2.14 20.91
C TYR A 162 -5.83 3.60 20.58
N GLU A 163 -4.88 4.14 21.32
CA GLU A 163 -4.18 5.36 20.99
C GLU A 163 -2.71 5.04 20.72
N ALA A 164 -2.11 5.73 19.78
CA ALA A 164 -0.71 5.57 19.47
C ALA A 164 -0.10 6.89 19.02
N ASN A 165 1.17 7.10 19.35
CA ASN A 165 1.91 8.23 18.84
C ASN A 165 3.29 7.81 18.34
N SER A 166 3.85 8.61 17.43
CA SER A 166 5.23 8.42 17.00
C SER A 166 5.95 9.75 16.84
N ASN A 167 7.20 9.76 17.20
CA ASN A 167 8.10 10.88 17.08
C ASN A 167 9.32 10.47 16.26
N THR A 168 9.63 11.23 15.22
CA THR A 168 10.82 11.02 14.38
C THR A 168 11.62 12.30 14.32
N LEU A 169 12.86 12.26 14.78
CA LEU A 169 13.83 13.33 14.60
C LEU A 169 14.98 12.85 13.76
N ALA A 170 15.32 13.59 12.72
CA ALA A 170 16.44 13.21 11.87
C ALA A 170 17.36 14.39 11.55
N LEU A 171 18.65 14.07 11.44
CA LEU A 171 19.72 14.97 10.98
C LEU A 171 20.41 14.32 9.80
N TYR A 172 20.76 15.10 8.80
CA TYR A 172 21.50 14.58 7.66
C TYR A 172 22.57 15.54 7.16
N ILE A 173 23.57 14.98 6.53
CA ILE A 173 24.59 15.68 5.76
C ILE A 173 24.85 14.89 4.47
N SER A 174 24.96 15.59 3.34
CA SER A 174 25.35 14.98 2.07
C SER A 174 26.20 15.93 1.26
N ASN A 175 27.20 15.39 0.57
CA ASN A 175 28.07 16.13 -0.29
C ASN A 175 28.03 15.59 -1.72
N GLU A 176 27.68 16.48 -2.66
CA GLU A 176 27.71 16.23 -4.10
C GLU A 176 28.95 16.92 -4.65
N PHE A 177 29.84 16.18 -5.31
CA PHE A 177 31.05 16.73 -5.90
C PHE A 177 31.46 15.93 -7.14
N LYS A 178 32.14 16.60 -8.05
CA LYS A 178 32.73 15.96 -9.21
C LYS A 178 34.15 15.48 -8.86
N ILE A 179 34.39 14.17 -9.04
CA ILE A 179 35.72 13.56 -8.93
C ILE A 179 36.52 13.88 -10.19
N SER A 180 35.85 13.90 -11.35
CA SER A 180 36.40 14.30 -12.64
C SER A 180 35.30 14.97 -13.48
N ASN A 181 35.59 15.37 -14.69
CA ASN A 181 34.61 15.93 -15.61
C ASN A 181 33.46 14.95 -15.93
N SER A 182 33.73 13.64 -15.92
CA SER A 182 32.75 12.61 -16.23
C SER A 182 32.17 11.94 -14.99
N LEU A 183 32.86 11.94 -13.85
CA LEU A 183 32.46 11.21 -12.65
C LEU A 183 32.02 12.15 -11.54
N LYS A 184 30.75 12.05 -11.17
CA LYS A 184 30.11 12.75 -10.04
C LYS A 184 29.80 11.76 -8.92
N SER A 185 30.03 12.16 -7.68
CA SER A 185 29.70 11.42 -6.46
C SER A 185 28.76 12.22 -5.59
N ILE A 186 27.82 11.51 -4.95
CA ILE A 186 26.97 12.04 -3.88
C ILE A 186 27.09 11.07 -2.71
N ILE A 187 27.65 11.52 -1.60
CA ILE A 187 27.83 10.73 -0.37
C ILE A 187 27.02 11.40 0.71
N GLY A 188 26.21 10.62 1.44
CA GLY A 188 25.36 11.13 2.49
C GLY A 188 25.26 10.20 3.69
N PHE A 189 25.01 10.82 4.84
CA PHE A 189 24.70 10.15 6.10
C PHE A 189 23.47 10.81 6.71
N ARG A 190 22.56 10.01 7.19
CA ARG A 190 21.38 10.44 7.94
C ARG A 190 21.34 9.66 9.25
N TYR A 191 21.25 10.38 10.35
CA TYR A 191 20.87 9.82 11.65
C TYR A 191 19.40 10.05 11.86
N GLU A 192 18.70 9.04 12.38
CA GLU A 192 17.27 9.14 12.68
C GLU A 192 16.96 8.48 14.02
N SER A 193 16.34 9.23 14.93
CA SER A 193 15.75 8.73 16.16
C SER A 193 14.25 8.56 15.94
N TYR A 194 13.73 7.40 16.30
CA TYR A 194 12.31 7.07 16.19
C TYR A 194 11.81 6.47 17.49
N ILE A 195 10.73 7.05 18.01
CA ILE A 195 10.03 6.56 19.20
C ILE A 195 8.57 6.32 18.81
N ASN A 196 8.01 5.22 19.28
CA ASN A 196 6.61 4.87 19.10
C ASN A 196 6.03 4.44 20.44
N ASN A 197 4.95 5.08 20.86
CA ASN A 197 4.23 4.77 22.10
C ASN A 197 2.82 4.27 21.77
N TYR A 198 2.29 3.45 22.67
CA TYR A 198 1.01 2.79 22.52
C TYR A 198 0.23 2.77 23.84
N THR A 199 -1.07 3.01 23.74
CA THR A 199 -2.04 2.86 24.82
C THR A 199 -3.18 1.95 24.33
N GLY A 200 -3.49 0.89 25.07
CA GLY A 200 -4.56 -0.05 24.73
C GLY A 200 -4.46 -1.36 25.47
N GLU A 201 -5.33 -2.31 25.13
CA GLU A 201 -5.36 -3.64 25.74
C GLU A 201 -5.23 -4.72 24.66
N THR A 202 -4.46 -5.78 24.92
CA THR A 202 -4.35 -6.94 24.05
C THR A 202 -5.42 -7.97 24.37
N ILE A 203 -5.58 -8.97 23.47
CA ILE A 203 -6.48 -10.11 23.68
C ILE A 203 -6.12 -10.90 24.96
N ASP A 204 -4.86 -10.93 25.34
CA ASP A 204 -4.36 -11.59 26.54
C ASP A 204 -4.52 -10.72 27.81
N LYS A 205 -5.25 -9.63 27.68
CA LYS A 205 -5.58 -8.67 28.77
C LYS A 205 -4.34 -7.94 29.33
N VAL A 206 -3.28 -7.81 28.55
CA VAL A 206 -2.16 -6.95 28.88
C VAL A 206 -2.58 -5.51 28.55
N ILE A 207 -2.45 -4.62 29.54
CA ILE A 207 -2.80 -3.20 29.43
C ILE A 207 -1.50 -2.42 29.26
N TYR A 208 -1.48 -1.55 28.27
CA TYR A 208 -0.42 -0.58 27.98
C TYR A 208 -0.96 0.83 28.20
N ASP A 209 -0.16 1.73 28.77
CA ASP A 209 -0.52 3.11 29.10
C ASP A 209 0.64 4.06 28.73
N ASP A 210 0.65 4.52 27.49
CA ASP A 210 1.75 5.28 26.86
C ASP A 210 3.08 4.52 26.86
N ASP A 211 3.02 3.19 26.78
CA ASP A 211 4.20 2.34 26.79
C ASP A 211 4.99 2.48 25.49
N GLU A 212 6.31 2.56 25.62
CA GLU A 212 7.24 2.69 24.51
C GLU A 212 7.44 1.31 23.85
N PHE A 213 6.91 1.15 22.62
CA PHE A 213 7.03 -0.09 21.86
C PHE A 213 8.28 -0.13 20.98
N ILE A 214 8.67 1.02 20.44
CA ILE A 214 9.90 1.14 19.63
C ILE A 214 10.64 2.39 20.07
N ASN A 215 11.93 2.24 20.35
CA ASN A 215 12.87 3.35 20.57
C ASN A 215 14.20 2.99 19.92
N VAL A 216 14.47 3.56 18.77
CA VAL A 216 15.67 3.26 17.98
C VAL A 216 16.34 4.52 17.46
N GLY A 217 17.66 4.47 17.36
CA GLY A 217 18.48 5.54 16.81
C GLY A 217 19.47 4.95 15.80
N ASP A 218 19.29 5.23 14.52
CA ASP A 218 19.97 4.55 13.42
C ASP A 218 20.69 5.51 12.48
N ILE A 219 21.76 5.01 11.84
CA ILE A 219 22.50 5.72 10.81
C ILE A 219 22.21 5.07 9.45
N TYR A 220 21.87 5.90 8.48
CA TYR A 220 21.55 5.54 7.11
C TYR A 220 22.57 6.15 6.14
N PRO A 221 23.63 5.41 5.77
CA PRO A 221 24.57 5.83 4.76
C PRO A 221 23.99 5.73 3.36
N SER A 222 24.46 6.58 2.45
CA SER A 222 24.14 6.53 1.03
C SER A 222 25.32 6.97 0.16
N ILE A 223 25.50 6.29 -0.97
CA ILE A 223 26.51 6.61 -1.98
C ILE A 223 25.83 6.52 -3.35
N ASN A 224 25.99 7.57 -4.17
CA ASN A 224 25.59 7.57 -5.57
C ASN A 224 26.78 8.00 -6.42
N LEU A 225 27.15 7.18 -7.38
CA LEU A 225 28.19 7.46 -8.38
C LEU A 225 27.51 7.57 -9.74
N ILE A 226 27.80 8.65 -10.45
CA ILE A 226 27.25 8.91 -11.78
C ILE A 226 28.43 9.17 -12.71
N ASN A 227 28.65 8.25 -13.63
CA ASN A 227 29.69 8.38 -14.66
C ASN A 227 29.02 8.68 -16.00
N SER A 228 29.24 9.88 -16.53
CA SER A 228 28.82 10.27 -17.87
C SER A 228 29.78 9.67 -18.86
N LEU A 229 29.35 8.69 -19.64
CA LEU A 229 30.13 8.00 -20.67
C LEU A 229 30.30 8.89 -21.92
N ASP A 230 29.23 9.63 -22.23
CA ASP A 230 29.13 10.68 -23.23
C ASP A 230 28.07 11.70 -22.80
N ASP A 231 27.73 12.67 -23.64
CA ASP A 231 26.79 13.75 -23.34
C ASP A 231 25.37 13.25 -23.09
N ASN A 232 25.04 12.06 -23.57
CA ASN A 232 23.70 11.48 -23.52
C ASN A 232 23.63 10.16 -22.76
N THR A 233 24.75 9.65 -22.25
CA THR A 233 24.82 8.31 -21.69
C THR A 233 25.45 8.33 -20.30
N ASN A 234 24.75 7.77 -19.31
CA ASN A 234 25.25 7.65 -17.95
C ASN A 234 25.27 6.18 -17.49
N LEU A 235 26.29 5.86 -16.70
CA LEU A 235 26.34 4.68 -15.85
C LEU A 235 26.23 5.13 -14.40
N ARG A 236 25.26 4.61 -13.67
CA ARG A 236 25.03 4.93 -12.26
C ARG A 236 25.22 3.71 -11.39
N PHE A 237 25.80 3.93 -10.24
CA PHE A 237 25.83 2.98 -9.13
C PHE A 237 25.28 3.66 -7.90
N SER A 238 24.43 2.96 -7.13
CA SER A 238 23.96 3.47 -5.85
C SER A 238 23.96 2.38 -4.78
N TYR A 239 24.25 2.80 -3.57
CA TYR A 239 24.04 2.06 -2.34
C TYR A 239 23.33 2.95 -1.34
N SER A 240 22.33 2.39 -0.65
CA SER A 240 21.70 3.07 0.47
C SER A 240 21.12 2.08 1.47
N LYS A 241 21.28 2.41 2.76
CA LYS A 241 20.52 1.74 3.82
C LYS A 241 19.25 2.49 4.11
N THR A 242 18.13 1.76 4.23
CA THR A 242 16.80 2.29 4.54
C THR A 242 16.10 1.45 5.60
N THR A 243 14.98 1.92 6.13
CA THR A 243 14.17 1.18 7.10
C THR A 243 12.69 1.20 6.71
N ALA A 244 11.97 0.15 7.10
CA ALA A 244 10.53 0.09 7.12
C ALA A 244 10.07 -0.20 8.55
N ARG A 245 9.20 0.66 9.09
CA ARG A 245 8.68 0.54 10.45
C ARG A 245 7.27 -0.02 10.42
N PRO A 246 6.88 -0.82 11.43
CA PRO A 246 5.51 -1.26 11.53
C PRO A 246 4.57 -0.06 11.66
N SER A 247 3.41 -0.15 11.02
CA SER A 247 2.35 0.84 11.18
C SER A 247 1.70 0.73 12.56
N PHE A 248 1.00 1.77 13.01
CA PHE A 248 0.23 1.72 14.26
C PHE A 248 -0.75 0.55 14.32
N LYS A 249 -1.34 0.16 13.18
CA LYS A 249 -2.22 -1.02 13.10
C LYS A 249 -1.47 -2.32 13.32
N GLU A 250 -0.30 -2.46 12.74
CA GLU A 250 0.50 -3.69 12.82
C GLU A 250 1.06 -3.93 14.20
N ILE A 251 1.48 -2.86 14.89
CA ILE A 251 2.07 -2.94 16.24
C ILE A 251 1.02 -2.89 17.36
N SER A 252 -0.24 -2.56 17.06
CA SER A 252 -1.29 -2.46 18.07
C SER A 252 -1.61 -3.81 18.71
N GLY A 253 -2.11 -3.80 19.95
CA GLY A 253 -2.73 -4.96 20.58
C GLY A 253 -4.20 -5.19 20.16
N ALA A 254 -4.73 -4.32 19.30
CA ALA A 254 -6.15 -4.32 18.94
C ALA A 254 -6.54 -5.48 18.00
N GLN A 255 -7.79 -5.91 18.15
CA GLN A 255 -8.44 -6.82 17.22
C GLN A 255 -9.28 -6.02 16.23
N ILE A 256 -8.96 -6.09 14.95
CA ILE A 256 -9.67 -5.36 13.91
C ILE A 256 -10.40 -6.35 13.02
N TYR A 257 -11.70 -6.51 13.27
CA TYR A 257 -12.56 -7.36 12.45
C TYR A 257 -12.96 -6.65 11.15
N ASP A 258 -12.85 -7.37 10.03
CA ASP A 258 -13.38 -6.94 8.73
C ASP A 258 -14.65 -7.76 8.39
N PRO A 259 -15.84 -7.15 8.45
CA PRO A 259 -17.09 -7.85 8.19
C PRO A 259 -17.27 -8.26 6.72
N VAL A 260 -16.51 -7.68 5.78
CA VAL A 260 -16.57 -8.04 4.35
C VAL A 260 -15.88 -9.37 4.10
N THR A 261 -14.67 -9.52 4.62
CA THR A 261 -13.85 -10.73 4.44
C THR A 261 -14.03 -11.76 5.54
N GLU A 262 -14.71 -11.39 6.63
CA GLU A 262 -14.91 -12.22 7.85
C GLU A 262 -13.58 -12.60 8.52
N ARG A 263 -12.57 -11.74 8.37
CA ARG A 263 -11.25 -11.93 8.96
C ARG A 263 -10.98 -10.94 10.07
N THR A 264 -10.24 -11.40 11.06
CA THR A 264 -9.76 -10.57 12.15
C THR A 264 -8.26 -10.32 11.95
N PHE A 265 -7.88 -9.07 11.92
CA PHE A 265 -6.47 -8.68 11.97
C PHE A 265 -6.09 -8.48 13.44
N LEU A 266 -5.03 -9.17 13.87
CA LEU A 266 -4.37 -8.98 15.16
C LEU A 266 -3.07 -8.21 14.91
N GLY A 267 -2.87 -7.16 15.66
CA GLY A 267 -1.56 -6.52 15.70
C GLY A 267 -0.57 -7.37 16.52
N ASN A 268 0.66 -6.92 16.53
CA ASN A 268 1.77 -7.59 17.21
C ASN A 268 2.69 -6.57 17.89
N PRO A 269 2.58 -6.40 19.22
CA PRO A 269 3.43 -5.49 19.99
C PRO A 269 4.93 -5.80 19.90
N ASP A 270 5.30 -7.04 19.58
CA ASP A 270 6.71 -7.50 19.51
C ASP A 270 7.39 -7.18 18.17
N LEU A 271 6.72 -6.45 17.28
CA LEU A 271 7.30 -6.10 15.98
C LEU A 271 8.48 -5.15 16.13
N VAL A 272 9.53 -5.44 15.38
CA VAL A 272 10.72 -4.60 15.25
C VAL A 272 10.82 -3.97 13.86
N PRO A 273 11.51 -2.84 13.68
CA PRO A 273 11.76 -2.26 12.37
C PRO A 273 12.52 -3.21 11.45
N SER A 274 12.18 -3.18 10.16
CA SER A 274 12.96 -3.83 9.10
C SER A 274 14.05 -2.91 8.61
N TYR A 275 15.25 -3.44 8.33
CA TYR A 275 16.33 -2.71 7.70
C TYR A 275 16.62 -3.26 6.32
N ILE A 276 16.97 -2.38 5.38
CA ILE A 276 17.10 -2.75 3.99
C ILE A 276 18.37 -2.13 3.42
N ASP A 277 19.30 -2.98 2.98
CA ASP A 277 20.45 -2.58 2.17
C ASP A 277 20.06 -2.65 0.69
N ASN A 278 20.19 -1.53 -0.02
CA ASN A 278 19.83 -1.40 -1.43
C ASN A 278 21.09 -1.16 -2.25
N ILE A 279 21.29 -1.96 -3.30
CA ILE A 279 22.39 -1.83 -4.27
C ILE A 279 21.76 -1.79 -5.65
N ASP A 280 22.10 -0.76 -6.43
CA ASP A 280 21.55 -0.58 -7.78
C ASP A 280 22.69 -0.20 -8.75
N ILE A 281 22.57 -0.72 -9.98
CA ILE A 281 23.38 -0.30 -11.12
C ILE A 281 22.44 0.02 -12.27
N ARG A 282 22.65 1.16 -12.96
CA ARG A 282 21.81 1.60 -14.06
C ARG A 282 22.65 2.18 -15.19
N TYR A 283 22.44 1.64 -16.37
CA TYR A 283 22.84 2.24 -17.63
C TYR A 283 21.63 2.99 -18.20
N GLU A 284 21.82 4.24 -18.60
CA GLU A 284 20.76 5.05 -19.21
C GLU A 284 21.32 5.88 -20.37
N ARG A 285 20.56 5.90 -21.48
CA ARG A 285 20.84 6.70 -22.65
C ARG A 285 19.62 7.54 -23.01
N PHE A 286 19.87 8.83 -23.13
CA PHE A 286 18.88 9.82 -23.54
C PHE A 286 19.02 10.09 -25.03
N GLY A 287 17.90 10.20 -25.75
CA GLY A 287 17.85 10.63 -27.13
C GLY A 287 17.25 12.03 -27.24
N GLU A 288 16.98 12.46 -28.45
CA GLU A 288 16.31 13.73 -28.70
C GLU A 288 14.90 13.73 -28.11
N GLY A 289 14.49 14.87 -27.52
CA GLY A 289 13.19 15.00 -26.88
C GLY A 289 13.05 14.12 -25.62
N ASN A 290 12.00 13.30 -25.56
CA ASN A 290 11.72 12.43 -24.40
C ASN A 290 12.19 10.98 -24.59
N GLN A 291 13.15 10.74 -25.49
CA GLN A 291 13.63 9.37 -25.73
C GLN A 291 14.57 8.92 -24.62
N VAL A 292 14.28 7.74 -24.07
CA VAL A 292 15.08 7.11 -23.02
C VAL A 292 15.18 5.61 -23.31
N PHE A 293 16.38 5.09 -23.18
CA PHE A 293 16.63 3.65 -23.03
C PHE A 293 17.43 3.44 -21.77
N ALA A 294 16.93 2.63 -20.85
CA ALA A 294 17.67 2.31 -19.64
C ALA A 294 17.51 0.84 -19.25
N ILE A 295 18.57 0.29 -18.68
CA ILE A 295 18.59 -1.02 -18.02
C ILE A 295 19.13 -0.81 -16.62
N SER A 296 18.42 -1.35 -15.63
CA SER A 296 18.84 -1.34 -14.22
C SER A 296 18.91 -2.76 -13.69
N GLY A 297 19.90 -3.05 -12.87
CA GLY A 297 19.95 -4.23 -12.01
C GLY A 297 19.93 -3.80 -10.57
N PHE A 298 19.21 -4.51 -9.70
CA PHE A 298 19.14 -4.20 -8.29
C PHE A 298 19.26 -5.46 -7.42
N TYR A 299 19.78 -5.26 -6.21
CA TYR A 299 19.88 -6.27 -5.17
C TYR A 299 19.57 -5.64 -3.82
N LYS A 300 18.60 -6.22 -3.10
CA LYS A 300 18.15 -5.74 -1.80
C LYS A 300 18.24 -6.85 -0.79
N ILE A 301 18.76 -6.51 0.40
CA ILE A 301 18.84 -7.42 1.55
C ILE A 301 17.94 -6.83 2.63
N PHE A 302 17.05 -7.63 3.17
CA PHE A 302 16.13 -7.27 4.24
C PHE A 302 16.52 -8.01 5.52
N ASP A 303 16.64 -7.28 6.61
CA ASP A 303 16.69 -7.79 7.96
C ASP A 303 15.33 -7.56 8.63
N ASN A 304 14.79 -8.58 9.28
CA ASN A 304 13.50 -8.56 9.96
C ASN A 304 12.31 -8.06 9.09
N PRO A 305 12.11 -8.54 7.85
CA PRO A 305 10.97 -8.13 7.05
C PRO A 305 9.66 -8.46 7.75
N ILE A 306 8.68 -7.53 7.66
CA ILE A 306 7.35 -7.70 8.24
C ILE A 306 6.43 -8.35 7.21
N GLU A 307 5.73 -9.40 7.62
CA GLU A 307 4.79 -10.14 6.77
C GLU A 307 3.45 -10.37 7.50
N ILE A 308 2.40 -10.60 6.73
CA ILE A 308 1.08 -10.97 7.24
C ILE A 308 0.94 -12.49 7.16
N VAL A 309 0.80 -13.13 8.30
CA VAL A 309 0.75 -14.58 8.45
C VAL A 309 -0.56 -15.02 9.10
N ILE A 310 -0.93 -16.27 8.91
CA ILE A 310 -1.96 -16.94 9.72
C ILE A 310 -1.24 -17.49 10.95
N PRO A 311 -1.50 -16.99 12.17
CA PRO A 311 -0.69 -17.30 13.33
C PRO A 311 -0.91 -18.71 13.88
N ASN A 312 -2.07 -19.31 13.59
CA ASN A 312 -2.46 -20.61 14.15
C ASN A 312 -3.43 -21.32 13.19
N PHE A 313 -3.22 -22.63 12.99
CA PHE A 313 -4.08 -23.46 12.14
C PHE A 313 -5.52 -23.62 12.68
N ASN A 314 -5.78 -23.40 13.98
CA ASN A 314 -7.13 -23.42 14.55
C ASN A 314 -7.92 -22.14 14.26
N THR A 315 -7.27 -21.09 13.80
CA THR A 315 -7.87 -19.77 13.52
C THR A 315 -7.56 -19.28 12.12
N PRO A 316 -8.00 -19.98 11.05
CA PRO A 316 -7.62 -19.69 9.67
C PRO A 316 -8.08 -18.32 9.17
N ASN A 317 -9.06 -17.72 9.82
CA ASN A 317 -9.58 -16.38 9.51
C ASN A 317 -8.88 -15.27 10.29
N THR A 318 -7.84 -15.60 11.07
CA THR A 318 -7.04 -14.61 11.79
C THR A 318 -5.77 -14.33 11.02
N LEU A 319 -5.47 -13.05 10.84
CA LEU A 319 -4.25 -12.54 10.22
C LEU A 319 -3.44 -11.77 11.27
N LYS A 320 -2.14 -11.99 11.32
CA LYS A 320 -1.23 -11.30 12.26
C LYS A 320 0.00 -10.80 11.51
N ALA A 321 0.48 -9.61 11.86
CA ALA A 321 1.79 -9.15 11.41
C ALA A 321 2.91 -9.83 12.21
N GLY A 322 3.99 -10.24 11.54
CA GLY A 322 5.16 -10.85 12.17
C GLY A 322 6.44 -10.48 11.45
N ASN A 323 7.55 -10.38 12.17
CA ASN A 323 8.87 -10.30 11.55
C ASN A 323 9.35 -11.69 11.16
N ASN A 324 10.07 -11.76 10.06
CA ASN A 324 10.85 -12.94 9.66
C ASN A 324 12.35 -12.60 9.69
N ASP A 325 13.24 -13.61 9.65
CA ASP A 325 14.68 -13.37 9.85
C ASP A 325 15.30 -12.48 8.77
N SER A 326 15.20 -12.91 7.52
CA SER A 326 15.83 -12.21 6.40
C SER A 326 15.21 -12.53 5.06
N ALA A 327 15.30 -11.59 4.13
CA ALA A 327 14.92 -11.81 2.74
C ALA A 327 15.92 -11.15 1.78
N LYS A 328 15.90 -11.61 0.54
CA LYS A 328 16.64 -11.04 -0.58
C LYS A 328 15.69 -10.79 -1.74
N VAL A 329 15.84 -9.65 -2.39
CA VAL A 329 15.08 -9.32 -3.60
C VAL A 329 16.06 -8.79 -4.64
N TYR A 330 16.05 -9.38 -5.83
CA TYR A 330 16.94 -8.96 -6.92
C TYR A 330 16.26 -9.11 -8.27
N GLY A 331 16.71 -8.34 -9.20
CA GLY A 331 16.12 -8.34 -10.53
C GLY A 331 16.73 -7.31 -11.45
N PHE A 332 16.07 -7.15 -12.59
CA PHE A 332 16.42 -6.12 -13.54
C PHE A 332 15.17 -5.50 -14.14
N GLU A 333 15.36 -4.25 -14.58
CA GLU A 333 14.34 -3.42 -15.16
C GLU A 333 14.81 -2.85 -16.48
N ILE A 334 13.91 -2.80 -17.46
CA ILE A 334 14.13 -2.16 -18.74
C ILE A 334 13.12 -1.04 -18.88
N GLU A 335 13.59 0.15 -19.17
CA GLU A 335 12.77 1.30 -19.51
C GLU A 335 13.08 1.72 -20.95
N TYR A 336 12.03 1.82 -21.76
CA TYR A 336 12.16 2.31 -23.12
C TYR A 336 11.05 3.30 -23.44
N ARG A 337 11.43 4.48 -23.90
CA ARG A 337 10.54 5.54 -24.37
C ARG A 337 11.05 6.10 -25.66
N LYS A 338 10.18 6.14 -26.69
CA LYS A 338 10.54 6.66 -28.00
C LYS A 338 9.37 7.32 -28.70
N ASP A 339 9.62 8.43 -29.35
CA ASP A 339 8.72 9.00 -30.33
C ASP A 339 9.05 8.36 -31.69
N PHE A 340 8.16 7.50 -32.20
CA PHE A 340 8.28 6.91 -33.55
C PHE A 340 7.90 7.89 -34.65
N ILE A 341 6.99 8.81 -34.34
CA ILE A 341 6.62 9.94 -35.15
C ILE A 341 6.75 11.18 -34.26
N ASN A 342 7.46 12.18 -34.71
CA ASN A 342 7.60 13.45 -34.01
C ASN A 342 7.83 14.56 -35.04
N ASN A 343 6.75 15.12 -35.57
CA ASN A 343 6.76 16.23 -36.51
C ASN A 343 5.70 17.27 -36.10
N GLU A 344 5.60 18.36 -36.82
CA GLU A 344 4.69 19.48 -36.51
C GLU A 344 3.21 19.08 -36.52
N VAL A 345 2.86 17.99 -37.24
CA VAL A 345 1.46 17.58 -37.42
C VAL A 345 1.10 16.44 -36.46
N ASN A 346 2.03 15.48 -36.27
CA ASN A 346 1.73 14.24 -35.56
C ASN A 346 2.84 13.84 -34.61
N ARG A 347 2.47 13.27 -33.48
CA ARG A 347 3.38 12.59 -32.56
C ARG A 347 2.85 11.20 -32.21
N LEU A 348 3.68 10.18 -32.35
CA LEU A 348 3.41 8.81 -31.88
C LEU A 348 4.47 8.43 -30.88
N ASN A 349 4.09 8.38 -29.61
CA ASN A 349 4.94 8.01 -28.50
C ASN A 349 4.65 6.59 -28.05
N PHE A 350 5.71 5.82 -27.83
CA PHE A 350 5.69 4.52 -27.17
C PHE A 350 6.49 4.60 -25.89
N ASN A 351 5.97 4.05 -24.81
CA ASN A 351 6.69 3.90 -23.55
C ASN A 351 6.44 2.50 -22.98
N THR A 352 7.48 1.91 -22.41
CA THR A 352 7.37 0.63 -21.71
C THR A 352 8.36 0.56 -20.58
N ASN A 353 7.93 -0.09 -19.50
CA ASN A 353 8.74 -0.44 -18.36
C ASN A 353 8.45 -1.91 -18.02
N VAL A 354 9.49 -2.72 -17.95
CA VAL A 354 9.41 -4.15 -17.64
C VAL A 354 10.39 -4.46 -16.53
N SER A 355 9.90 -5.05 -15.44
CA SER A 355 10.71 -5.53 -14.34
C SER A 355 10.58 -7.05 -14.24
N ILE A 356 11.69 -7.76 -14.05
CA ILE A 356 11.74 -9.19 -13.74
C ILE A 356 12.48 -9.32 -12.42
N ILE A 357 11.82 -9.96 -11.45
CA ILE A 357 12.21 -9.89 -10.05
C ILE A 357 12.14 -11.28 -9.43
N LYS A 358 13.16 -11.63 -8.68
CA LYS A 358 13.16 -12.82 -7.81
C LYS A 358 13.34 -12.38 -6.37
N SER A 359 12.60 -13.01 -5.47
CA SER A 359 12.76 -12.85 -4.03
C SER A 359 12.95 -14.19 -3.36
N GLU A 360 13.70 -14.20 -2.25
CA GLU A 360 13.98 -15.36 -1.43
C GLU A 360 13.80 -14.95 0.03
N GLN A 361 12.76 -15.45 0.67
CA GLN A 361 12.46 -15.26 2.08
C GLN A 361 12.80 -16.55 2.81
N LYS A 362 13.73 -16.51 3.75
CA LYS A 362 14.01 -17.65 4.62
C LYS A 362 12.80 -17.90 5.52
N MET A 363 12.30 -19.12 5.56
CA MET A 363 11.21 -19.50 6.45
C MET A 363 11.73 -19.60 7.89
N ASN A 364 10.91 -19.17 8.85
CA ASN A 364 11.17 -19.47 10.24
C ASN A 364 10.94 -20.98 10.52
N GLU A 365 11.43 -21.45 11.65
CA GLU A 365 11.39 -22.88 11.98
C GLU A 365 9.96 -23.43 12.06
N ILE A 366 9.02 -22.67 12.61
CA ILE A 366 7.61 -23.08 12.75
C ILE A 366 6.96 -23.25 11.38
N GLU A 367 7.16 -22.30 10.48
CA GLU A 367 6.66 -22.35 9.11
C GLU A 367 7.25 -23.56 8.36
N TYR A 368 8.58 -23.71 8.40
CA TYR A 368 9.28 -24.79 7.70
C TYR A 368 8.87 -26.17 8.21
N LEU A 369 8.90 -26.38 9.53
CA LEU A 369 8.47 -27.65 10.15
C LEU A 369 6.99 -27.95 9.87
N GLY A 370 6.12 -26.94 9.90
CA GLY A 370 4.72 -27.09 9.54
C GLY A 370 4.54 -27.61 8.12
N ARG A 371 5.30 -27.06 7.15
CA ARG A 371 5.22 -27.45 5.73
C ARG A 371 5.74 -28.88 5.51
N ILE A 372 6.92 -29.25 6.01
CA ILE A 372 7.48 -30.59 5.82
C ILE A 372 6.68 -31.70 6.56
N THR A 373 6.05 -31.37 7.69
CA THR A 373 5.21 -32.32 8.42
C THR A 373 3.89 -32.58 7.67
N THR A 374 3.36 -31.58 7.00
CA THR A 374 2.12 -31.70 6.21
C THR A 374 2.35 -32.43 4.89
N GLU A 375 3.54 -32.29 4.31
CA GLU A 375 3.94 -32.95 3.05
C GLU A 375 5.30 -33.65 3.16
N PRO A 376 5.38 -34.76 3.86
CA PRO A 376 6.66 -35.44 4.11
C PRO A 376 7.32 -35.99 2.85
N ASP A 377 6.56 -36.26 1.80
CA ASP A 377 7.06 -36.82 0.52
C ASP A 377 7.56 -35.74 -0.46
N ARG A 378 7.39 -34.45 -0.12
CA ARG A 378 7.80 -33.33 -0.98
C ARG A 378 9.12 -32.74 -0.50
N ASN A 379 10.02 -32.52 -1.45
CA ASN A 379 11.23 -31.76 -1.17
C ASN A 379 10.89 -30.28 -1.08
N ILE A 380 10.79 -29.74 0.15
CA ILE A 380 10.47 -28.35 0.43
C ILE A 380 11.75 -27.62 0.78
N ASP A 381 12.09 -26.59 0.00
CA ASP A 381 13.19 -25.68 0.32
C ASP A 381 12.88 -24.90 1.61
N ASN A 382 13.92 -24.48 2.32
CA ASN A 382 13.77 -23.65 3.53
C ASN A 382 13.54 -22.17 3.22
N SER A 383 13.27 -21.84 1.95
CA SER A 383 12.98 -20.48 1.49
C SER A 383 11.80 -20.48 0.51
N ARG A 384 11.11 -19.37 0.46
CA ARG A 384 9.98 -19.09 -0.43
C ARG A 384 10.04 -17.69 -1.00
N GLN A 385 9.09 -17.37 -1.88
CA GLN A 385 8.87 -16.02 -2.34
C GLN A 385 8.50 -15.08 -1.17
N MET A 386 9.04 -13.87 -1.18
CA MET A 386 8.69 -12.83 -0.21
C MET A 386 7.25 -12.33 -0.46
N GLN A 387 6.51 -12.10 0.63
CA GLN A 387 5.15 -11.57 0.56
C GLN A 387 5.13 -10.19 -0.12
N GLY A 388 4.12 -9.96 -0.95
CA GLY A 388 3.95 -8.71 -1.68
C GLY A 388 4.85 -8.55 -2.91
N GLN A 389 5.83 -9.46 -3.11
CA GLN A 389 6.76 -9.38 -4.22
C GLN A 389 6.20 -10.09 -5.45
N SER A 390 6.06 -9.33 -6.54
CA SER A 390 5.66 -9.87 -7.86
C SER A 390 6.88 -10.33 -8.65
N PRO A 391 6.81 -11.48 -9.35
CA PRO A 391 7.92 -11.95 -10.19
C PRO A 391 8.13 -11.11 -11.45
N TYR A 392 7.14 -10.38 -11.91
CA TYR A 392 7.27 -9.43 -13.01
C TYR A 392 6.25 -8.31 -12.93
N LEU A 393 6.61 -7.17 -13.50
CA LEU A 393 5.75 -6.01 -13.71
C LEU A 393 5.92 -5.53 -15.15
N ILE A 394 4.82 -5.29 -15.86
CA ILE A 394 4.84 -4.76 -17.22
C ILE A 394 3.90 -3.56 -17.29
N ASN A 395 4.43 -2.43 -17.73
CA ASN A 395 3.69 -1.24 -18.05
C ASN A 395 4.03 -0.83 -19.47
N THR A 396 3.03 -0.72 -20.35
CA THR A 396 3.23 -0.34 -21.74
C THR A 396 2.16 0.66 -22.16
N GLY A 397 2.57 1.71 -22.85
CA GLY A 397 1.66 2.73 -23.36
C GLY A 397 2.02 3.18 -24.77
N ILE A 398 0.97 3.45 -25.55
CA ILE A 398 1.07 4.08 -26.87
C ILE A 398 0.18 5.31 -26.83
N THR A 399 0.73 6.46 -27.21
CA THR A 399 -0.03 7.71 -27.32
C THR A 399 0.18 8.32 -28.71
N TYR A 400 -0.91 8.54 -29.42
CA TYR A 400 -0.92 9.26 -30.68
C TYR A 400 -1.58 10.62 -30.48
N ARG A 401 -0.92 11.68 -30.94
CA ARG A 401 -1.43 13.05 -30.93
C ARG A 401 -1.35 13.63 -32.34
N SER A 402 -2.45 14.21 -32.78
CA SER A 402 -2.52 15.02 -33.99
C SER A 402 -2.71 16.48 -33.59
N PHE A 403 -1.72 17.33 -33.90
CA PHE A 403 -1.70 18.74 -33.48
C PHE A 403 -2.68 19.58 -34.32
N ASP A 404 -2.80 19.30 -35.62
CA ASP A 404 -3.73 19.98 -36.51
C ASP A 404 -5.19 19.64 -36.22
N LYS A 405 -5.49 18.37 -35.95
CA LYS A 405 -6.83 17.88 -35.59
C LYS A 405 -7.16 18.05 -34.12
N LYS A 406 -6.14 18.39 -33.31
CA LYS A 406 -6.27 18.57 -31.84
C LYS A 406 -6.86 17.34 -31.14
N ILE A 407 -6.45 16.15 -31.60
CA ILE A 407 -6.92 14.86 -31.10
C ILE A 407 -5.76 14.12 -30.46
N GLU A 408 -6.05 13.47 -29.34
CA GLU A 408 -5.11 12.56 -28.69
C GLU A 408 -5.78 11.23 -28.39
N PHE A 409 -5.11 10.13 -28.71
CA PHE A 409 -5.52 8.77 -28.37
C PHE A 409 -4.40 8.11 -27.57
N GLY A 410 -4.76 7.44 -26.48
CA GLY A 410 -3.82 6.68 -25.67
C GLY A 410 -4.37 5.29 -25.36
N THR A 411 -3.50 4.29 -25.39
CA THR A 411 -3.77 2.96 -24.84
C THR A 411 -2.67 2.58 -23.87
N PHE A 412 -3.06 2.06 -22.69
CA PHE A 412 -2.13 1.74 -21.61
C PHE A 412 -2.48 0.36 -21.07
N TYR A 413 -1.48 -0.49 -21.02
CA TYR A 413 -1.58 -1.84 -20.47
C TYR A 413 -0.67 -1.95 -19.25
N ASN A 414 -1.20 -2.57 -18.20
CA ASN A 414 -0.48 -2.86 -16.97
C ASN A 414 -0.81 -4.28 -16.53
N VAL A 415 0.21 -5.02 -16.10
CA VAL A 415 0.05 -6.31 -15.43
C VAL A 415 1.12 -6.49 -14.36
N GLN A 416 0.71 -7.05 -13.25
CA GLN A 416 1.56 -7.52 -12.16
C GLN A 416 1.43 -9.04 -12.08
N GLY A 417 2.54 -9.75 -11.97
CA GLY A 417 2.57 -11.20 -11.84
C GLY A 417 1.97 -11.69 -10.53
N ARG A 418 1.79 -13.00 -10.44
CA ARG A 418 1.24 -13.69 -9.28
C ARG A 418 2.04 -13.38 -8.02
N THR A 419 1.38 -12.94 -6.94
CA THR A 419 2.02 -12.38 -5.76
C THR A 419 1.53 -13.06 -4.48
N LEU A 420 2.43 -13.51 -3.62
CA LEU A 420 2.09 -14.06 -2.31
C LEU A 420 1.42 -12.98 -1.45
N GLN A 421 0.17 -13.19 -1.05
CA GLN A 421 -0.64 -12.25 -0.29
C GLN A 421 -0.69 -12.58 1.20
N VAL A 422 -0.83 -13.85 1.54
CA VAL A 422 -0.88 -14.33 2.92
C VAL A 422 -0.07 -15.61 3.03
N VAL A 423 0.78 -15.67 4.05
CA VAL A 423 1.56 -16.86 4.35
C VAL A 423 0.72 -17.81 5.18
N GLY A 424 0.55 -19.02 4.69
CA GLY A 424 -0.14 -20.10 5.38
C GLY A 424 0.70 -20.75 6.48
N ILE A 425 0.09 -21.66 7.20
CA ILE A 425 0.77 -22.43 8.26
C ILE A 425 0.29 -23.88 8.28
N GLY A 426 1.20 -24.82 8.32
CA GLY A 426 0.89 -26.25 8.36
C GLY A 426 0.03 -26.68 7.17
N ASN A 427 -1.18 -27.17 7.45
CA ASN A 427 -2.16 -27.58 6.43
C ASN A 427 -2.99 -26.43 5.84
N ILE A 428 -2.81 -25.18 6.31
CA ILE A 428 -3.43 -24.01 5.72
C ILE A 428 -2.51 -23.47 4.63
N PRO A 429 -2.95 -23.47 3.37
CA PRO A 429 -2.10 -23.09 2.25
C PRO A 429 -1.84 -21.59 2.19
N ASP A 430 -0.79 -21.24 1.44
CA ASP A 430 -0.51 -19.85 1.06
C ASP A 430 -1.66 -19.29 0.19
N VAL A 431 -1.81 -17.99 0.25
CA VAL A 431 -2.75 -17.26 -0.61
C VAL A 431 -1.98 -16.39 -1.59
N TYR A 432 -2.30 -16.52 -2.86
CA TYR A 432 -1.72 -15.71 -3.92
C TYR A 432 -2.77 -14.84 -4.60
N THR A 433 -2.40 -13.60 -4.85
CA THR A 433 -3.12 -12.72 -5.77
C THR A 433 -2.72 -13.08 -7.19
N GLU A 434 -3.70 -13.43 -8.02
CA GLU A 434 -3.48 -13.77 -9.44
C GLU A 434 -3.22 -12.51 -10.28
N PRO A 435 -2.56 -12.65 -11.45
CA PRO A 435 -2.31 -11.51 -12.31
C PRO A 435 -3.61 -10.81 -12.72
N PHE A 436 -3.61 -9.48 -12.67
CA PHE A 436 -4.70 -8.63 -13.13
C PHE A 436 -4.26 -7.83 -14.35
N HIS A 437 -4.92 -8.05 -15.47
CA HIS A 437 -4.59 -7.45 -16.76
C HIS A 437 -5.43 -6.18 -16.98
N SER A 438 -4.85 -5.03 -16.74
CA SER A 438 -5.51 -3.74 -16.91
C SER A 438 -5.20 -3.14 -18.29
N LEU A 439 -6.22 -2.97 -19.12
CA LEU A 439 -6.13 -2.21 -20.36
C LEU A 439 -7.03 -0.97 -20.27
N LYS A 440 -6.41 0.20 -20.47
CA LYS A 440 -7.06 1.48 -20.47
C LYS A 440 -6.98 2.15 -21.83
N LEU A 441 -8.08 2.76 -22.26
CA LEU A 441 -8.14 3.63 -23.43
C LEU A 441 -8.47 5.05 -23.01
N THR A 442 -7.84 6.01 -23.67
CA THR A 442 -8.17 7.43 -23.56
C THR A 442 -8.31 8.04 -24.95
N ALA A 443 -9.29 8.91 -25.13
CA ALA A 443 -9.42 9.72 -26.32
C ALA A 443 -9.80 11.14 -25.89
N SER A 444 -9.13 12.14 -26.44
CA SER A 444 -9.47 13.53 -26.17
C SER A 444 -9.46 14.37 -27.43
N LYS A 445 -10.28 15.39 -27.46
CA LYS A 445 -10.33 16.38 -28.54
C LYS A 445 -10.49 17.78 -27.96
N SER A 446 -9.55 18.66 -28.32
CA SER A 446 -9.66 20.08 -28.03
C SER A 446 -10.32 20.82 -29.20
N PHE A 447 -11.09 21.86 -28.89
CA PHE A 447 -11.81 22.70 -29.86
C PHE A 447 -12.14 24.09 -29.26
N GLY A 448 -12.82 24.93 -30.03
CA GLY A 448 -13.12 26.30 -29.64
C GLY A 448 -11.94 27.25 -29.89
N LEU A 449 -12.17 28.53 -29.55
CA LEU A 449 -11.15 29.58 -29.69
C LEU A 449 -9.96 29.26 -28.77
N ASN A 450 -8.74 29.23 -29.31
CA ASN A 450 -7.50 28.95 -28.58
C ASN A 450 -7.54 27.60 -27.80
N ASP A 451 -8.23 26.59 -28.31
CA ASP A 451 -8.36 25.28 -27.65
C ASP A 451 -8.95 25.36 -26.25
N SER A 452 -9.84 26.33 -26.03
CA SER A 452 -10.44 26.59 -24.72
C SER A 452 -11.33 25.45 -24.20
N GLN A 453 -11.77 24.55 -25.07
CA GLN A 453 -12.66 23.44 -24.72
C GLN A 453 -11.99 22.10 -25.00
N ASN A 454 -12.24 21.13 -24.14
CA ASN A 454 -11.74 19.77 -24.32
C ASN A 454 -12.79 18.74 -23.87
N ILE A 455 -12.99 17.73 -24.73
CA ILE A 455 -13.77 16.52 -24.38
C ILE A 455 -12.80 15.37 -24.23
N THR A 456 -12.95 14.60 -23.15
CA THR A 456 -12.14 13.41 -22.87
C THR A 456 -13.03 12.21 -22.59
N LEU A 457 -12.79 11.12 -23.31
CA LEU A 457 -13.37 9.81 -23.06
C LEU A 457 -12.29 8.93 -22.43
N LYS A 458 -12.62 8.21 -21.33
CA LYS A 458 -11.75 7.21 -20.72
C LYS A 458 -12.52 5.92 -20.55
N VAL A 459 -11.85 4.80 -20.86
CA VAL A 459 -12.36 3.46 -20.61
C VAL A 459 -11.31 2.73 -19.78
N ASP A 460 -11.65 2.37 -18.55
CA ASP A 460 -10.78 1.59 -17.67
C ASP A 460 -11.23 0.13 -17.66
N ASN A 461 -10.29 -0.78 -17.45
CA ASN A 461 -10.48 -2.24 -17.45
C ASN A 461 -11.23 -2.74 -18.69
N LEU A 462 -10.77 -2.33 -19.88
CA LEU A 462 -11.41 -2.70 -21.15
C LEU A 462 -11.50 -4.21 -21.36
N LEU A 463 -10.53 -4.98 -20.87
CA LEU A 463 -10.51 -6.45 -20.93
C LEU A 463 -11.62 -7.07 -20.08
N GLY A 464 -12.11 -6.35 -19.07
CA GLY A 464 -13.13 -6.86 -18.14
C GLY A 464 -12.55 -7.90 -17.18
N ASP A 465 -11.25 -7.82 -16.91
CA ASP A 465 -10.56 -8.73 -16.02
C ASP A 465 -11.00 -8.55 -14.56
N VAL A 466 -10.83 -9.58 -13.74
CA VAL A 466 -11.24 -9.64 -12.35
C VAL A 466 -10.01 -9.78 -11.43
N ARG A 467 -10.09 -9.20 -10.25
CA ARG A 467 -9.06 -9.39 -9.23
C ARG A 467 -9.40 -10.59 -8.38
N GLU A 468 -8.56 -11.61 -8.43
CA GLU A 468 -8.75 -12.83 -7.67
C GLU A 468 -7.54 -13.10 -6.77
N SER A 469 -7.82 -13.65 -5.60
CA SER A 469 -6.82 -14.28 -4.76
C SER A 469 -7.25 -15.70 -4.47
N ARG A 470 -6.32 -16.64 -4.56
CA ARG A 470 -6.57 -18.07 -4.48
C ARG A 470 -5.63 -18.73 -3.49
N TYR A 471 -6.13 -19.76 -2.85
CA TYR A 471 -5.28 -20.66 -2.09
C TYR A 471 -4.42 -21.50 -3.05
N ASP A 472 -3.15 -21.65 -2.72
CA ASP A 472 -2.26 -22.60 -3.40
C ASP A 472 -2.06 -23.83 -2.51
N TYR A 473 -2.98 -24.78 -2.66
CA TYR A 473 -2.91 -26.02 -1.91
C TYR A 473 -2.10 -27.03 -2.72
N PHE A 474 -0.77 -27.01 -2.52
CA PHE A 474 0.18 -27.93 -3.11
C PHE A 474 0.10 -28.03 -4.65
N GLY A 475 -0.04 -26.87 -5.30
CA GLY A 475 -0.21 -26.76 -6.74
C GLY A 475 -1.65 -26.81 -7.23
N ASN A 476 -2.63 -27.09 -6.36
CA ASN A 476 -4.04 -26.92 -6.67
C ASN A 476 -4.49 -25.48 -6.31
N THR A 477 -4.83 -24.70 -7.32
CA THR A 477 -5.22 -23.28 -7.18
C THR A 477 -6.72 -23.06 -7.39
N ASP A 478 -7.54 -24.09 -7.35
CA ASP A 478 -8.98 -23.98 -7.62
C ASP A 478 -9.78 -23.32 -6.49
N PHE A 479 -9.20 -23.27 -5.27
CA PHE A 479 -9.88 -22.71 -4.13
C PHE A 479 -9.76 -21.18 -4.07
N LEU A 480 -10.90 -20.53 -4.16
CA LEU A 480 -11.02 -19.08 -4.13
C LEU A 480 -10.87 -18.53 -2.69
N PHE A 481 -9.95 -17.58 -2.50
CA PHE A 481 -9.82 -16.82 -1.25
C PHE A 481 -10.67 -15.54 -1.29
N SER A 482 -10.56 -14.78 -2.37
CA SER A 482 -11.38 -13.58 -2.62
C SER A 482 -11.46 -13.26 -4.10
N ARG A 483 -12.57 -12.64 -4.50
CA ARG A 483 -12.80 -12.17 -5.87
C ARG A 483 -13.48 -10.82 -5.86
N LEU A 484 -12.88 -9.87 -6.55
CA LEU A 484 -13.45 -8.56 -6.81
C LEU A 484 -13.60 -8.36 -8.32
N ASN A 485 -14.81 -8.15 -8.78
CA ASN A 485 -15.07 -7.76 -10.16
C ASN A 485 -15.26 -6.24 -10.24
N PRO A 486 -14.23 -5.47 -10.66
CA PRO A 486 -14.35 -4.01 -10.78
C PRO A 486 -15.25 -3.57 -11.94
N GLY A 487 -15.55 -4.48 -12.87
CA GLY A 487 -16.27 -4.15 -14.09
C GLY A 487 -15.44 -3.27 -15.05
N ARG A 488 -16.09 -2.82 -16.15
CA ARG A 488 -15.56 -1.82 -17.06
C ARG A 488 -16.12 -0.44 -16.67
N SER A 489 -15.26 0.57 -16.60
CA SER A 489 -15.66 1.93 -16.27
C SER A 489 -15.52 2.83 -17.49
N PHE A 490 -16.57 3.62 -17.75
CA PHE A 490 -16.60 4.62 -18.82
C PHE A 490 -16.75 6.00 -18.20
N SER A 491 -15.89 6.93 -18.56
CA SER A 491 -15.93 8.31 -18.06
C SER A 491 -15.89 9.27 -19.23
N LEU A 492 -16.82 10.23 -19.24
CA LEU A 492 -16.84 11.34 -20.18
C LEU A 492 -16.60 12.63 -19.41
N GLY A 493 -15.54 13.33 -19.77
CA GLY A 493 -15.17 14.61 -19.18
C GLY A 493 -15.30 15.74 -20.20
N TYR A 494 -15.77 16.91 -19.73
CA TYR A 494 -15.73 18.15 -20.50
C TYR A 494 -15.06 19.21 -19.63
N SER A 495 -14.14 19.96 -20.22
CA SER A 495 -13.46 21.07 -19.55
C SER A 495 -13.43 22.31 -20.43
N ILE A 496 -13.52 23.47 -19.79
CA ILE A 496 -13.41 24.77 -20.44
C ILE A 496 -12.38 25.63 -19.69
N LYS A 497 -11.55 26.34 -20.45
CA LYS A 497 -10.61 27.34 -19.95
C LYS A 497 -11.16 28.72 -20.31
N PHE A 498 -11.18 29.62 -19.36
CA PHE A 498 -11.60 31.00 -19.49
C PHE A 498 -10.42 31.91 -19.69
#